data_bc45118410228a470114d3892aad81c3
#
_entry.id   bc45118410228a470114d3892aad81c3
#
_cell.length_a   1.000
_cell.length_b   1.000
_cell.length_c   1.000
_cell.angle_alpha   90.00
_cell.angle_beta   90.00
_cell.angle_gamma   90.00
#
_symmetry.space_group_name_H-M   'P 1'
#
loop_
_entity.id
_entity.type
_entity.pdbx_description
1 polymer ?
#
loop_
_entity_poly.entity_id
_entity_poly.type
_entity_poly.pdbx_seq_one_letter_code
_entity_poly.pdbx_strand_id
1 'polypeptide(L)'
;MQPSTRTQVHADELGRAVEEIVRGVRVVDVHTHLYPGCCDGLLLRGIDDLLTYHYLVVETLRYGEMEPGRFFALSKREQADEVWRTLFVEHSPITEACRGVLTVLKYFGLDPNVNSLDEMREYFARLSLCDHIDAVFQGSNVDYVVMTNDPFDRLETPYWGPEFAEDSRFRAALRIDLLLNTPGQAMEYLKSQGYAVSTDLSQSTFAELQRFFERVSSQIRPVYFAASLPPSFRWDDQSVRHELLSGAVLPFCRQHGLPLALMIGVNKLSNPQMGLGGDSLGRSCVSTIERMCADNPENRFLVTLLSRENQHELCVAARKFPNLMIFGCWWFLNNPSLIREITAMRLELLGLSFIPQHSDARVLDQLLYKWDHSKQIISQSLAEKYRGLLEAGWTLYDDDIRRDVEQLFSGNAQSIMGIR
;
A
#
# COMPACT_ATOMS: atom_id res chain seq x y z
N MET A 1 -38.01 1.80 11.04
CA MET A 1 -36.71 2.38 11.44
C MET A 1 -36.97 3.26 12.66
N GLN A 2 -36.50 2.84 13.83
CA GLN A 2 -36.48 3.74 15.00
C GLN A 2 -35.53 4.90 14.69
N PRO A 3 -35.81 6.16 15.05
CA PRO A 3 -34.85 7.24 14.94
C PRO A 3 -33.64 6.89 15.82
N SER A 4 -32.46 6.73 15.23
CA SER A 4 -31.23 6.69 16.01
C SER A 4 -31.17 7.99 16.79
N THR A 5 -31.06 7.92 18.10
CA THR A 5 -30.81 9.07 18.94
C THR A 5 -29.40 9.56 18.66
N ARG A 6 -29.25 10.52 17.72
CA ARG A 6 -27.98 11.16 17.41
C ARG A 6 -27.40 11.78 18.67
N THR A 7 -26.24 11.36 19.08
CA THR A 7 -25.58 11.92 20.26
C THR A 7 -24.70 13.09 19.81
N GLN A 8 -24.97 14.27 20.38
CA GLN A 8 -24.13 15.43 20.12
C GLN A 8 -22.77 15.25 20.80
N VAL A 9 -21.72 15.56 20.08
CA VAL A 9 -20.34 15.49 20.58
C VAL A 9 -19.87 16.86 21.00
N HIS A 10 -19.44 17.00 22.27
CA HIS A 10 -18.93 18.22 22.84
C HIS A 10 -17.39 18.31 22.76
N ALA A 11 -16.82 19.51 22.85
CA ALA A 11 -15.42 19.79 22.65
C ALA A 11 -14.48 19.04 23.62
N ASP A 12 -14.94 18.82 24.87
CA ASP A 12 -14.22 18.10 25.93
C ASP A 12 -14.15 16.57 25.70
N GLU A 13 -15.14 16.01 25.00
CA GLU A 13 -15.23 14.58 24.68
C GLU A 13 -14.70 14.23 23.29
N LEU A 14 -14.52 15.24 22.42
CA LEU A 14 -14.25 15.09 20.99
C LEU A 14 -13.07 14.16 20.69
N GLY A 15 -11.93 14.38 21.35
CA GLY A 15 -10.72 13.59 21.09
C GLY A 15 -10.93 12.11 21.33
N ARG A 16 -11.59 11.75 22.43
CA ARG A 16 -11.91 10.37 22.80
C ARG A 16 -12.93 9.76 21.83
N ALA A 17 -14.00 10.49 21.52
CA ALA A 17 -15.04 10.02 20.60
C ALA A 17 -14.48 9.70 19.21
N VAL A 18 -13.65 10.62 18.65
CA VAL A 18 -12.99 10.39 17.35
C VAL A 18 -12.03 9.20 17.41
N GLU A 19 -11.22 9.09 18.47
CA GLU A 19 -10.28 7.97 18.62
C GLU A 19 -11.00 6.62 18.70
N GLU A 20 -12.07 6.52 19.49
CA GLU A 20 -12.87 5.30 19.61
C GLU A 20 -13.52 4.90 18.29
N ILE A 21 -14.08 5.84 17.55
CA ILE A 21 -14.69 5.58 16.23
C ILE A 21 -13.64 5.13 15.22
N VAL A 22 -12.49 5.83 15.13
CA VAL A 22 -11.42 5.47 14.19
C VAL A 22 -10.78 4.13 14.55
N ARG A 23 -10.62 3.82 15.85
CA ARG A 23 -10.10 2.52 16.28
C ARG A 23 -11.03 1.38 15.88
N GLY A 24 -12.35 1.59 16.00
CA GLY A 24 -13.37 0.59 15.69
C GLY A 24 -13.70 0.43 14.21
N VAL A 25 -13.28 1.35 13.33
CA VAL A 25 -13.65 1.28 11.91
C VAL A 25 -12.96 0.11 11.19
N ARG A 26 -13.70 -0.60 10.34
CA ARG A 26 -13.14 -1.59 9.41
C ARG A 26 -12.44 -0.90 8.26
N VAL A 27 -11.32 -1.44 7.85
CA VAL A 27 -10.41 -0.84 6.88
C VAL A 27 -10.40 -1.64 5.59
N VAL A 28 -10.43 -0.95 4.47
CA VAL A 28 -10.02 -1.50 3.17
C VAL A 28 -8.58 -1.09 2.90
N ASP A 29 -7.66 -2.06 2.96
CA ASP A 29 -6.25 -1.81 2.67
C ASP A 29 -6.00 -1.91 1.17
N VAL A 30 -5.90 -0.76 0.52
CA VAL A 30 -5.90 -0.66 -0.94
C VAL A 30 -4.58 -1.03 -1.60
N HIS A 31 -3.53 -1.36 -0.84
CA HIS A 31 -2.25 -1.75 -1.45
C HIS A 31 -1.38 -2.55 -0.48
N THR A 32 -1.12 -3.79 -0.84
CA THR A 32 -0.23 -4.70 -0.12
C THR A 32 0.54 -5.61 -1.10
N HIS A 33 1.55 -6.30 -0.58
CA HIS A 33 2.27 -7.38 -1.24
C HIS A 33 2.04 -8.72 -0.52
N LEU A 34 0.86 -8.89 0.06
CA LEU A 34 0.46 -10.12 0.74
C LEU A 34 -0.15 -11.10 -0.26
N TYR A 35 -0.27 -12.35 0.16
CA TYR A 35 -0.83 -13.42 -0.64
C TYR A 35 -1.86 -14.21 0.17
N PRO A 36 -2.88 -14.84 -0.45
CA PRO A 36 -3.83 -15.71 0.24
C PRO A 36 -3.15 -16.99 0.72
N GLY A 37 -3.79 -17.71 1.63
CA GLY A 37 -3.26 -18.93 2.24
C GLY A 37 -2.91 -20.06 1.25
N CYS A 38 -3.54 -20.11 0.10
CA CYS A 38 -3.17 -21.07 -0.96
C CYS A 38 -1.78 -20.81 -1.56
N CYS A 39 -1.20 -19.63 -1.31
CA CYS A 39 0.15 -19.22 -1.73
C CYS A 39 1.12 -19.20 -0.54
N ASP A 40 1.04 -20.18 0.38
CA ASP A 40 1.84 -20.19 1.63
C ASP A 40 3.34 -19.97 1.38
N GLY A 41 3.90 -20.51 0.30
CA GLY A 41 5.30 -20.29 -0.06
C GLY A 41 5.67 -18.85 -0.44
N LEU A 42 4.69 -17.97 -0.68
CA LEU A 42 4.89 -16.55 -1.02
C LEU A 42 4.49 -15.61 0.13
N LEU A 43 3.62 -16.05 1.03
CA LEU A 43 3.16 -15.25 2.15
C LEU A 43 4.22 -15.21 3.25
N LEU A 44 4.89 -14.08 3.40
CA LEU A 44 5.84 -13.85 4.50
C LEU A 44 5.10 -13.61 5.81
N ARG A 45 5.55 -14.25 6.91
CA ARG A 45 4.91 -14.17 8.23
C ARG A 45 5.84 -14.58 9.36
N GLY A 46 5.55 -14.10 10.56
CA GLY A 46 6.28 -14.45 11.77
C GLY A 46 7.54 -13.64 11.98
N ILE A 47 8.25 -13.94 13.07
CA ILE A 47 9.28 -13.04 13.60
C ILE A 47 10.49 -12.89 12.66
N ASP A 48 10.97 -13.97 12.04
CA ASP A 48 12.15 -13.89 11.18
C ASP A 48 11.86 -13.10 9.90
N ASP A 49 10.69 -13.27 9.26
CA ASP A 49 10.28 -12.46 8.12
C ASP A 49 10.07 -10.99 8.48
N LEU A 50 9.47 -10.74 9.66
CA LEU A 50 9.24 -9.39 10.16
C LEU A 50 10.55 -8.64 10.40
N LEU A 51 11.55 -9.29 11.00
CA LEU A 51 12.87 -8.69 11.30
C LEU A 51 13.75 -8.56 10.07
N THR A 52 13.66 -9.47 9.11
CA THR A 52 14.45 -9.40 7.86
C THR A 52 13.78 -8.55 6.79
N TYR A 53 12.71 -7.83 7.13
CA TYR A 53 12.15 -6.84 6.24
C TYR A 53 13.14 -5.69 6.00
N HIS A 54 13.25 -5.25 4.75
CA HIS A 54 14.35 -4.39 4.30
C HIS A 54 14.52 -3.08 5.09
N TYR A 55 13.50 -2.54 5.75
CA TYR A 55 13.66 -1.37 6.61
C TYR A 55 14.56 -1.65 7.80
N LEU A 56 14.30 -2.73 8.54
CA LEU A 56 15.10 -3.12 9.70
C LEU A 56 16.51 -3.56 9.29
N VAL A 57 16.63 -4.25 8.15
CA VAL A 57 17.96 -4.62 7.59
C VAL A 57 18.80 -3.39 7.32
N VAL A 58 18.25 -2.37 6.66
CA VAL A 58 19.00 -1.13 6.39
C VAL A 58 19.33 -0.38 7.66
N GLU A 59 18.42 -0.36 8.64
CA GLU A 59 18.69 0.24 9.95
C GLU A 59 19.84 -0.49 10.66
N THR A 60 19.86 -1.82 10.66
CA THR A 60 20.96 -2.63 11.22
C THR A 60 22.28 -2.31 10.55
N LEU A 61 22.32 -2.35 9.22
CA LEU A 61 23.52 -2.05 8.45
C LEU A 61 23.99 -0.58 8.60
N ARG A 62 23.09 0.33 8.97
CA ARG A 62 23.39 1.73 9.24
C ARG A 62 24.31 1.91 10.45
N TYR A 63 24.30 1.01 11.43
CA TYR A 63 25.23 1.04 12.56
C TYR A 63 26.67 0.66 12.17
N GLY A 64 26.86 0.04 10.99
CA GLY A 64 28.20 -0.19 10.40
C GLY A 64 29.02 -1.30 11.05
N GLU A 65 28.41 -2.15 11.89
CA GLU A 65 29.12 -3.25 12.56
C GLU A 65 29.37 -4.44 11.64
N MET A 66 28.54 -4.61 10.61
CA MET A 66 28.67 -5.69 9.63
C MET A 66 28.60 -5.14 8.20
N GLU A 67 29.51 -5.62 7.35
CA GLU A 67 29.48 -5.30 5.92
C GLU A 67 28.24 -5.92 5.25
N PRO A 68 27.55 -5.20 4.33
CA PRO A 68 26.34 -5.69 3.68
C PRO A 68 26.52 -7.06 3.03
N GLY A 69 27.61 -7.30 2.32
CA GLY A 69 27.87 -8.59 1.68
C GLY A 69 27.95 -9.76 2.66
N ARG A 70 28.49 -9.52 3.87
CA ARG A 70 28.53 -10.53 4.94
C ARG A 70 27.14 -10.77 5.52
N PHE A 71 26.37 -9.72 5.73
CA PHE A 71 25.00 -9.83 6.24
C PHE A 71 24.11 -10.64 5.29
N PHE A 72 24.13 -10.35 4.00
CA PHE A 72 23.32 -11.06 3.00
C PHE A 72 23.80 -12.49 2.71
N ALA A 73 24.99 -12.89 3.16
CA ALA A 73 25.46 -14.26 3.11
C ALA A 73 24.96 -15.13 4.29
N LEU A 74 24.39 -14.51 5.33
CA LEU A 74 23.78 -15.22 6.46
C LEU A 74 22.46 -15.87 6.04
N SER A 75 22.08 -16.96 6.72
CA SER A 75 20.73 -17.50 6.65
C SER A 75 19.70 -16.48 7.16
N LYS A 76 18.43 -16.60 6.77
CA LYS A 76 17.36 -15.72 7.25
C LYS A 76 17.30 -15.69 8.78
N ARG A 77 17.45 -16.83 9.43
CA ARG A 77 17.48 -16.95 10.89
C ARG A 77 18.63 -16.11 11.50
N GLU A 78 19.83 -16.25 10.98
CA GLU A 78 21.00 -15.51 11.46
C GLU A 78 20.87 -14.00 11.16
N GLN A 79 20.28 -13.61 10.01
CA GLN A 79 19.96 -12.21 9.73
C GLN A 79 18.98 -11.65 10.77
N ALA A 80 17.92 -12.39 11.11
CA ALA A 80 16.96 -11.98 12.13
C ALA A 80 17.61 -11.85 13.52
N ASP A 81 18.49 -12.78 13.90
CA ASP A 81 19.24 -12.72 15.16
C ASP A 81 20.14 -11.47 15.20
N GLU A 82 20.81 -11.14 14.09
CA GLU A 82 21.66 -9.96 13.98
C GLU A 82 20.85 -8.65 14.06
N VAL A 83 19.70 -8.59 13.38
CA VAL A 83 18.78 -7.45 13.48
C VAL A 83 18.28 -7.27 14.90
N TRP A 84 17.88 -8.38 15.56
CA TRP A 84 17.41 -8.33 16.93
C TRP A 84 18.49 -7.86 17.91
N ARG A 85 19.68 -8.45 17.82
CA ARG A 85 20.83 -8.05 18.63
C ARG A 85 21.09 -6.55 18.50
N THR A 86 21.24 -6.09 17.27
CA THR A 86 21.65 -4.70 17.01
C THR A 86 20.55 -3.70 17.40
N LEU A 87 19.30 -3.91 16.99
CA LEU A 87 18.24 -2.89 17.10
C LEU A 87 17.44 -2.97 18.40
N PHE A 88 17.39 -4.13 19.07
CA PHE A 88 16.53 -4.34 20.22
C PHE A 88 17.26 -4.69 21.52
N VAL A 89 18.49 -5.23 21.42
CA VAL A 89 19.31 -5.58 22.60
C VAL A 89 20.35 -4.50 22.88
N GLU A 90 21.09 -4.07 21.87
CA GLU A 90 22.21 -3.12 22.02
C GLU A 90 21.75 -1.67 21.89
N HIS A 91 20.62 -1.41 21.22
CA HIS A 91 20.09 -0.06 21.02
C HIS A 91 18.61 0.03 21.42
N SER A 92 18.13 1.26 21.66
CA SER A 92 16.70 1.49 21.89
C SER A 92 15.91 1.45 20.57
N PRO A 93 14.86 0.64 20.45
CA PRO A 93 14.09 0.43 19.22
C PRO A 93 13.09 1.57 18.95
N ILE A 94 13.59 2.81 18.73
CA ILE A 94 12.77 4.03 18.64
C ILE A 94 12.26 4.35 17.24
N THR A 95 12.78 3.70 16.20
CA THR A 95 12.32 3.94 14.83
C THR A 95 10.92 3.38 14.60
N GLU A 96 10.23 3.86 13.59
CA GLU A 96 8.87 3.39 13.30
C GLU A 96 8.83 1.90 12.96
N ALA A 97 9.83 1.38 12.25
CA ALA A 97 9.91 -0.04 11.93
C ALA A 97 10.15 -0.90 13.19
N CYS A 98 11.05 -0.46 14.07
CA CYS A 98 11.28 -1.14 15.36
C CYS A 98 10.05 -1.10 16.27
N ARG A 99 9.40 0.07 16.40
CA ARG A 99 8.14 0.20 17.16
C ARG A 99 7.06 -0.72 16.60
N GLY A 100 7.04 -0.88 15.28
CA GLY A 100 6.13 -1.82 14.62
C GLY A 100 6.31 -3.25 15.11
N VAL A 101 7.55 -3.73 15.22
CA VAL A 101 7.84 -5.05 15.80
C VAL A 101 7.33 -5.15 17.24
N LEU A 102 7.58 -4.13 18.07
CA LEU A 102 7.07 -4.11 19.45
C LEU A 102 5.54 -4.16 19.51
N THR A 103 4.84 -3.49 18.61
CA THR A 103 3.38 -3.54 18.51
C THR A 103 2.89 -4.95 18.16
N VAL A 104 3.54 -5.62 17.22
CA VAL A 104 3.23 -7.02 16.87
C VAL A 104 3.44 -7.96 18.05
N LEU A 105 4.60 -7.87 18.71
CA LEU A 105 4.91 -8.69 19.89
C LEU A 105 3.89 -8.47 21.02
N LYS A 106 3.55 -7.22 21.31
CA LYS A 106 2.52 -6.86 22.28
C LYS A 106 1.16 -7.47 21.94
N TYR A 107 0.76 -7.43 20.67
CA TYR A 107 -0.51 -8.03 20.23
C TYR A 107 -0.57 -9.52 20.51
N PHE A 108 0.51 -10.25 20.26
CA PHE A 108 0.60 -11.69 20.51
C PHE A 108 0.99 -12.04 21.96
N GLY A 109 1.16 -11.06 22.86
CA GLY A 109 1.52 -11.28 24.25
C GLY A 109 2.94 -11.80 24.46
N LEU A 110 3.85 -11.50 23.53
CA LEU A 110 5.26 -11.89 23.56
C LEU A 110 6.12 -10.81 24.25
N ASP A 111 7.05 -11.23 25.10
CA ASP A 111 7.95 -10.31 25.82
C ASP A 111 9.05 -9.77 24.87
N PRO A 112 9.13 -8.45 24.63
CA PRO A 112 10.19 -7.87 23.83
C PRO A 112 11.53 -7.70 24.57
N ASN A 113 11.59 -7.97 25.89
CA ASN A 113 12.78 -7.75 26.73
C ASN A 113 13.66 -9.01 26.84
N VAL A 114 13.72 -9.79 25.78
CA VAL A 114 14.51 -11.03 25.72
C VAL A 114 15.73 -10.88 24.81
N ASN A 115 16.78 -11.67 25.09
CA ASN A 115 18.00 -11.65 24.27
C ASN A 115 17.97 -12.66 23.11
N SER A 116 17.03 -13.61 23.11
CA SER A 116 16.88 -14.66 22.10
C SER A 116 15.50 -14.62 21.48
N LEU A 117 15.40 -14.93 20.18
CA LEU A 117 14.15 -15.05 19.43
C LEU A 117 13.49 -16.44 19.56
N ASP A 118 14.07 -17.39 20.31
CA ASP A 118 13.63 -18.78 20.27
C ASP A 118 12.17 -18.96 20.72
N GLU A 119 11.76 -18.32 21.83
CA GLU A 119 10.37 -18.38 22.30
C GLU A 119 9.38 -17.77 21.29
N MET A 120 9.75 -16.66 20.65
CA MET A 120 8.94 -16.03 19.61
C MET A 120 8.79 -16.94 18.39
N ARG A 121 9.89 -17.56 17.94
CA ARG A 121 9.89 -18.54 16.85
C ARG A 121 9.01 -19.74 17.16
N GLU A 122 9.12 -20.27 18.37
CA GLU A 122 8.25 -21.37 18.82
C GLU A 122 6.77 -20.98 18.83
N TYR A 123 6.46 -19.76 19.27
CA TYR A 123 5.10 -19.25 19.25
C TYR A 123 4.54 -19.22 17.82
N PHE A 124 5.22 -18.56 16.90
CA PHE A 124 4.77 -18.45 15.51
C PHE A 124 4.74 -19.80 14.79
N ALA A 125 5.65 -20.73 15.10
CA ALA A 125 5.65 -22.07 14.54
C ALA A 125 4.45 -22.95 14.98
N ARG A 126 3.82 -22.64 16.11
CA ARG A 126 2.60 -23.33 16.59
C ARG A 126 1.32 -22.80 15.93
N LEU A 127 1.33 -21.60 15.38
CA LEU A 127 0.17 -21.05 14.70
C LEU A 127 -0.03 -21.74 13.34
N SER A 128 -1.23 -22.29 13.12
CA SER A 128 -1.59 -22.67 11.76
C SER A 128 -1.65 -21.44 10.86
N LEU A 129 -1.48 -21.63 9.56
CA LEU A 129 -1.55 -20.52 8.60
C LEU A 129 -2.90 -19.77 8.69
N CYS A 130 -3.99 -20.52 8.76
CA CYS A 130 -5.33 -19.95 8.89
C CYS A 130 -5.50 -19.15 10.17
N ASP A 131 -5.10 -19.71 11.33
CA ASP A 131 -5.19 -19.02 12.62
C ASP A 131 -4.35 -17.74 12.64
N HIS A 132 -3.17 -17.75 11.99
CA HIS A 132 -2.31 -16.57 11.89
C HIS A 132 -2.96 -15.48 11.05
N ILE A 133 -3.48 -15.82 9.86
CA ILE A 133 -4.21 -14.88 9.00
C ILE A 133 -5.40 -14.31 9.75
N ASP A 134 -6.23 -15.15 10.39
CA ASP A 134 -7.41 -14.74 11.14
C ASP A 134 -7.04 -13.78 12.29
N ALA A 135 -6.01 -14.11 13.07
CA ALA A 135 -5.55 -13.25 14.16
C ALA A 135 -5.09 -11.87 13.68
N VAL A 136 -4.32 -11.82 12.59
CA VAL A 136 -3.82 -10.56 12.05
C VAL A 136 -4.94 -9.70 11.48
N PHE A 137 -5.85 -10.27 10.69
CA PHE A 137 -7.01 -9.53 10.15
C PHE A 137 -7.93 -9.02 11.26
N GLN A 138 -8.19 -9.83 12.28
CA GLN A 138 -8.96 -9.42 13.45
C GLN A 138 -8.26 -8.31 14.22
N GLY A 139 -6.96 -8.45 14.51
CA GLY A 139 -6.19 -7.48 15.30
C GLY A 139 -6.01 -6.13 14.62
N SER A 140 -5.83 -6.12 13.30
CA SER A 140 -5.71 -4.90 12.50
C SER A 140 -7.05 -4.24 12.16
N ASN A 141 -8.16 -4.98 12.33
CA ASN A 141 -9.50 -4.60 11.90
C ASN A 141 -9.58 -4.29 10.39
N VAL A 142 -8.81 -5.05 9.59
CA VAL A 142 -8.83 -4.99 8.12
C VAL A 142 -9.94 -5.90 7.60
N ASP A 143 -10.77 -5.37 6.70
CA ASP A 143 -11.84 -6.13 6.05
C ASP A 143 -11.28 -6.99 4.93
N TYR A 144 -10.54 -6.34 4.05
CA TYR A 144 -9.78 -7.01 3.01
C TYR A 144 -8.57 -6.16 2.58
N VAL A 145 -7.59 -6.83 2.00
CA VAL A 145 -6.41 -6.22 1.39
C VAL A 145 -6.48 -6.32 -0.13
N VAL A 146 -5.90 -5.35 -0.83
CA VAL A 146 -5.64 -5.46 -2.26
C VAL A 146 -4.17 -5.81 -2.46
N MET A 147 -3.95 -6.96 -3.08
CA MET A 147 -2.64 -7.49 -3.44
C MET A 147 -2.10 -6.78 -4.69
N THR A 148 -0.79 -6.90 -4.93
CA THR A 148 -0.16 -6.47 -6.19
C THR A 148 0.33 -7.68 -6.96
N ASN A 149 -0.48 -8.16 -7.89
CA ASN A 149 -0.25 -9.42 -8.60
C ASN A 149 0.45 -9.17 -9.94
N ASP A 150 1.66 -9.73 -10.10
CA ASP A 150 2.51 -9.51 -11.27
C ASP A 150 2.38 -10.68 -12.27
N PRO A 151 1.79 -10.44 -13.48
CA PRO A 151 1.63 -11.48 -14.48
C PRO A 151 2.94 -11.94 -15.14
N PHE A 152 4.03 -11.27 -14.83
CA PHE A 152 5.36 -11.60 -15.30
C PHE A 152 6.20 -12.37 -14.25
N ASP A 153 5.69 -12.49 -13.01
CA ASP A 153 6.34 -13.26 -11.96
C ASP A 153 6.03 -14.76 -12.10
N ARG A 154 7.09 -15.54 -12.41
CA ARG A 154 7.00 -16.99 -12.58
C ARG A 154 6.80 -17.75 -11.26
N LEU A 155 7.04 -17.14 -10.13
CA LEU A 155 6.79 -17.74 -8.82
C LEU A 155 5.33 -17.57 -8.42
N GLU A 156 4.70 -16.48 -8.82
CA GLU A 156 3.33 -16.14 -8.44
C GLU A 156 2.28 -16.76 -9.39
N THR A 157 2.48 -16.62 -10.70
CA THR A 157 1.49 -17.02 -11.71
C THR A 157 1.04 -18.48 -11.66
N PRO A 158 1.83 -19.48 -11.19
CA PRO A 158 1.35 -20.85 -11.02
C PRO A 158 0.22 -21.03 -10.00
N TYR A 159 0.07 -20.08 -9.05
CA TYR A 159 -0.99 -20.11 -8.04
C TYR A 159 -2.32 -19.53 -8.54
N TRP A 160 -2.36 -18.90 -9.71
CA TRP A 160 -3.57 -18.23 -10.25
C TRP A 160 -4.60 -19.25 -10.79
N GLY A 161 -5.13 -20.05 -9.88
CA GLY A 161 -6.18 -21.02 -10.12
C GLY A 161 -7.49 -20.61 -9.42
N PRO A 162 -8.49 -21.50 -9.41
CA PRO A 162 -9.76 -21.23 -8.74
C PRO A 162 -9.63 -20.84 -7.27
N GLU A 163 -8.71 -21.48 -6.55
CA GLU A 163 -8.48 -21.25 -5.10
C GLU A 163 -7.90 -19.88 -4.79
N PHE A 164 -7.22 -19.25 -5.76
CA PHE A 164 -6.57 -17.94 -5.56
C PHE A 164 -7.54 -16.82 -5.16
N ALA A 165 -8.78 -16.89 -5.63
CA ALA A 165 -9.81 -15.89 -5.40
C ALA A 165 -10.89 -16.34 -4.38
N GLU A 166 -10.69 -17.46 -3.68
CA GLU A 166 -11.70 -18.00 -2.74
C GLU A 166 -11.73 -17.20 -1.44
N ASP A 167 -10.57 -16.79 -0.91
CA ASP A 167 -10.54 -15.96 0.29
C ASP A 167 -10.84 -14.50 -0.07
N SER A 168 -12.05 -14.06 0.21
CA SER A 168 -12.54 -12.71 -0.10
C SER A 168 -11.77 -11.59 0.59
N ARG A 169 -10.92 -11.92 1.57
CA ARG A 169 -10.04 -10.97 2.26
C ARG A 169 -8.85 -10.54 1.39
N PHE A 170 -8.54 -11.28 0.32
CA PHE A 170 -7.43 -11.01 -0.59
C PHE A 170 -7.98 -10.70 -1.98
N ARG A 171 -7.96 -9.44 -2.38
CA ARG A 171 -8.39 -9.00 -3.71
C ARG A 171 -7.18 -8.65 -4.55
N ALA A 172 -7.26 -8.90 -5.84
CA ALA A 172 -6.13 -8.69 -6.74
C ALA A 172 -6.11 -7.27 -7.32
N ALA A 173 -4.89 -6.75 -7.55
CA ALA A 173 -4.63 -5.68 -8.51
C ALA A 173 -3.63 -6.18 -9.55
N LEU A 174 -3.84 -5.85 -10.82
CA LEU A 174 -2.95 -6.28 -11.89
C LEU A 174 -1.76 -5.33 -12.03
N ARG A 175 -0.59 -5.80 -11.63
CA ARG A 175 0.66 -5.03 -11.73
C ARG A 175 1.25 -5.12 -13.12
N ILE A 176 1.57 -3.97 -13.71
CA ILE A 176 2.09 -3.88 -15.08
C ILE A 176 3.46 -3.19 -15.17
N ASP A 177 4.24 -3.24 -14.08
CA ASP A 177 5.54 -2.57 -13.98
C ASP A 177 6.50 -2.98 -15.10
N LEU A 178 6.64 -4.30 -15.36
CA LEU A 178 7.54 -4.81 -16.39
C LEU A 178 7.16 -4.27 -17.77
N LEU A 179 5.86 -4.24 -18.07
CA LEU A 179 5.35 -3.74 -19.36
C LEU A 179 5.73 -2.28 -19.58
N LEU A 180 5.64 -1.44 -18.54
CA LEU A 180 5.85 0.00 -18.65
C LEU A 180 7.32 0.42 -18.45
N ASN A 181 8.08 -0.28 -17.63
CA ASN A 181 9.45 0.11 -17.29
C ASN A 181 10.52 -0.56 -18.15
N THR A 182 10.26 -1.78 -18.61
CA THR A 182 11.16 -2.54 -19.49
C THR A 182 10.38 -3.26 -20.59
N PRO A 183 9.75 -2.50 -21.52
CA PRO A 183 8.85 -3.05 -22.54
C PRO A 183 9.45 -4.17 -23.37
N GLY A 184 10.74 -4.07 -23.71
CA GLY A 184 11.43 -5.12 -24.45
C GLY A 184 11.38 -6.49 -23.75
N GLN A 185 11.66 -6.53 -22.45
CA GLN A 185 11.61 -7.77 -21.66
C GLN A 185 10.16 -8.29 -21.55
N ALA A 186 9.20 -7.39 -21.36
CA ALA A 186 7.78 -7.77 -21.32
C ALA A 186 7.33 -8.39 -22.65
N MET A 187 7.72 -7.82 -23.80
CA MET A 187 7.39 -8.35 -25.12
C MET A 187 8.06 -9.72 -25.37
N GLU A 188 9.30 -9.91 -24.95
CA GLU A 188 9.97 -11.21 -25.02
C GLU A 188 9.25 -12.28 -24.19
N TYR A 189 8.85 -11.92 -22.96
CA TYR A 189 8.06 -12.81 -22.12
C TYR A 189 6.73 -13.17 -22.79
N LEU A 190 5.99 -12.17 -23.28
CA LEU A 190 4.69 -12.38 -23.93
C LEU A 190 4.82 -13.25 -25.19
N LYS A 191 5.86 -13.05 -26.01
CA LYS A 191 6.15 -13.95 -27.15
C LYS A 191 6.36 -15.39 -26.69
N SER A 192 7.08 -15.61 -25.60
CA SER A 192 7.28 -16.97 -25.04
C SER A 192 5.97 -17.61 -24.58
N GLN A 193 4.94 -16.79 -24.28
CA GLN A 193 3.59 -17.23 -23.92
C GLN A 193 2.63 -17.32 -25.11
N GLY A 194 3.12 -17.17 -26.35
CA GLY A 194 2.35 -17.31 -27.59
C GLY A 194 1.56 -16.06 -28.00
N TYR A 195 1.95 -14.86 -27.54
CA TYR A 195 1.41 -13.59 -28.01
C TYR A 195 2.22 -13.03 -29.17
N ALA A 196 1.55 -12.59 -30.24
CA ALA A 196 2.20 -11.98 -31.40
C ALA A 196 2.42 -10.46 -31.16
N VAL A 197 3.28 -10.12 -30.22
CA VAL A 197 3.59 -8.73 -29.83
C VAL A 197 4.95 -8.30 -30.34
N SER A 198 5.13 -7.00 -30.57
CA SER A 198 6.39 -6.39 -31.00
C SER A 198 6.60 -5.03 -30.33
N THR A 199 7.86 -4.60 -30.25
CA THR A 199 8.21 -3.26 -29.72
C THR A 199 7.90 -2.11 -30.67
N ASP A 200 7.50 -2.38 -31.92
CA ASP A 200 7.00 -1.39 -32.86
C ASP A 200 5.58 -0.89 -32.56
N LEU A 201 4.92 -1.50 -31.56
CA LEU A 201 3.60 -1.14 -31.05
C LEU A 201 2.54 -0.97 -32.16
N SER A 202 2.60 -1.84 -33.15
CA SER A 202 1.59 -1.91 -34.21
C SER A 202 0.19 -2.21 -33.63
N GLN A 203 -0.85 -1.94 -34.41
CA GLN A 203 -2.24 -2.18 -34.01
C GLN A 203 -2.50 -3.66 -33.64
N SER A 204 -1.77 -4.59 -34.29
CA SER A 204 -1.82 -6.02 -33.93
C SER A 204 -1.21 -6.29 -32.54
N THR A 205 -0.13 -5.58 -32.17
CA THR A 205 0.45 -5.66 -30.83
C THR A 205 -0.53 -5.19 -29.76
N PHE A 206 -1.23 -4.09 -29.99
CA PHE A 206 -2.26 -3.63 -29.05
C PHE A 206 -3.41 -4.64 -28.88
N ALA A 207 -3.87 -5.25 -29.96
CA ALA A 207 -4.90 -6.30 -29.90
C ALA A 207 -4.43 -7.51 -29.07
N GLU A 208 -3.17 -7.92 -29.20
CA GLU A 208 -2.57 -8.99 -28.42
C GLU A 208 -2.41 -8.62 -26.94
N LEU A 209 -2.07 -7.36 -26.64
CA LEU A 209 -2.05 -6.88 -25.25
C LEU A 209 -3.46 -6.87 -24.63
N GLN A 210 -4.49 -6.50 -25.39
CA GLN A 210 -5.88 -6.62 -24.93
C GLN A 210 -6.23 -8.08 -24.60
N ARG A 211 -5.89 -9.03 -25.49
CA ARG A 211 -6.09 -10.46 -25.27
C ARG A 211 -5.35 -10.96 -24.02
N PHE A 212 -4.14 -10.45 -23.79
CA PHE A 212 -3.36 -10.75 -22.58
C PHE A 212 -4.06 -10.23 -21.32
N PHE A 213 -4.48 -8.96 -21.30
CA PHE A 213 -5.18 -8.37 -20.16
C PHE A 213 -6.50 -9.07 -19.86
N GLU A 214 -7.29 -9.46 -20.89
CA GLU A 214 -8.51 -10.24 -20.72
C GLU A 214 -8.23 -11.58 -20.04
N ARG A 215 -7.24 -12.34 -20.53
CA ARG A 215 -6.87 -13.62 -19.94
C ARG A 215 -6.49 -13.46 -18.48
N VAL A 216 -5.59 -12.54 -18.16
CA VAL A 216 -5.12 -12.34 -16.79
C VAL A 216 -6.24 -11.85 -15.90
N SER A 217 -7.04 -10.89 -16.36
CA SER A 217 -8.17 -10.36 -15.60
C SER A 217 -9.22 -11.42 -15.31
N SER A 218 -9.43 -12.37 -16.21
CA SER A 218 -10.35 -13.52 -15.97
C SER A 218 -9.84 -14.45 -14.87
N GLN A 219 -8.53 -14.56 -14.68
CA GLN A 219 -7.91 -15.40 -13.66
C GLN A 219 -7.96 -14.78 -12.26
N ILE A 220 -7.57 -13.51 -12.13
CA ILE A 220 -7.39 -12.87 -10.82
C ILE A 220 -8.47 -11.84 -10.46
N ARG A 221 -9.32 -11.43 -11.40
CA ARG A 221 -10.39 -10.44 -11.22
C ARG A 221 -9.90 -9.15 -10.56
N PRO A 222 -8.97 -8.42 -11.18
CA PRO A 222 -8.32 -7.28 -10.54
C PRO A 222 -9.34 -6.16 -10.30
N VAL A 223 -9.19 -5.48 -9.17
CA VAL A 223 -10.01 -4.31 -8.83
C VAL A 223 -9.43 -2.99 -9.36
N TYR A 224 -8.16 -2.98 -9.77
CA TYR A 224 -7.49 -1.91 -10.49
C TYR A 224 -6.21 -2.43 -11.17
N PHE A 225 -5.68 -1.66 -12.13
CA PHE A 225 -4.32 -1.87 -12.66
C PHE A 225 -3.33 -1.01 -11.88
N ALA A 226 -2.11 -1.52 -11.64
CA ALA A 226 -1.09 -0.85 -10.84
C ALA A 226 0.25 -0.74 -11.56
N ALA A 227 0.90 0.41 -11.43
CA ALA A 227 2.26 0.59 -11.89
C ALA A 227 3.08 1.48 -10.94
N SER A 228 4.31 1.01 -10.63
CA SER A 228 5.33 1.84 -10.00
C SER A 228 6.22 2.46 -11.08
N LEU A 229 6.33 3.79 -11.07
CA LEU A 229 7.03 4.56 -12.09
C LEU A 229 8.18 5.38 -11.48
N PRO A 230 9.26 5.62 -12.22
CA PRO A 230 10.37 6.45 -11.76
C PRO A 230 9.95 7.92 -11.64
N PRO A 231 10.66 8.75 -10.86
CA PRO A 231 10.36 10.19 -10.73
C PRO A 231 10.51 10.96 -12.05
N SER A 232 11.25 10.39 -12.99
CA SER A 232 11.42 10.94 -14.35
C SER A 232 10.22 10.71 -15.28
N PHE A 233 9.18 9.98 -14.83
CA PHE A 233 7.99 9.71 -15.64
C PHE A 233 7.37 11.02 -16.17
N ARG A 234 7.05 11.01 -17.48
CA ARG A 234 6.32 12.07 -18.18
C ARG A 234 5.20 11.47 -19.01
N TRP A 235 4.04 12.12 -19.01
CA TRP A 235 2.90 11.68 -19.82
C TRP A 235 3.09 11.97 -21.31
N ASP A 236 3.70 13.08 -21.62
CA ASP A 236 3.82 13.65 -22.97
C ASP A 236 5.22 13.43 -23.60
N ASP A 237 5.96 12.42 -23.17
CA ASP A 237 7.35 12.18 -23.61
C ASP A 237 7.48 11.39 -24.92
N GLN A 238 6.36 11.04 -25.55
CA GLN A 238 6.30 10.22 -26.77
C GLN A 238 7.11 8.91 -26.69
N SER A 239 7.28 8.42 -25.49
CA SER A 239 7.98 7.16 -25.22
C SER A 239 7.10 5.94 -25.51
N VAL A 240 7.74 4.78 -25.65
CA VAL A 240 7.04 3.49 -25.69
C VAL A 240 6.09 3.31 -24.50
N ARG A 241 6.45 3.84 -23.33
CA ARG A 241 5.59 3.84 -22.14
C ARG A 241 4.31 4.64 -22.37
N HIS A 242 4.42 5.85 -22.95
CA HIS A 242 3.26 6.66 -23.29
C HIS A 242 2.35 5.93 -24.28
N GLU A 243 2.92 5.34 -25.33
CA GLU A 243 2.15 4.59 -26.34
C GLU A 243 1.44 3.36 -25.73
N LEU A 244 2.10 2.62 -24.84
CA LEU A 244 1.50 1.50 -24.12
C LEU A 244 0.37 1.93 -23.19
N LEU A 245 0.56 3.04 -22.46
CA LEU A 245 -0.49 3.60 -21.61
C LEU A 245 -1.69 4.06 -22.43
N SER A 246 -1.47 4.87 -23.48
CA SER A 246 -2.53 5.47 -24.29
C SER A 246 -3.21 4.47 -25.22
N GLY A 247 -2.46 3.53 -25.81
CA GLY A 247 -2.96 2.58 -26.82
C GLY A 247 -3.48 1.25 -26.25
N ALA A 248 -3.03 0.84 -25.06
CA ALA A 248 -3.43 -0.44 -24.49
C ALA A 248 -4.05 -0.33 -23.10
N VAL A 249 -3.34 0.25 -22.12
CA VAL A 249 -3.74 0.19 -20.71
C VAL A 249 -4.98 1.05 -20.43
N LEU A 250 -4.97 2.33 -20.78
CA LEU A 250 -6.09 3.23 -20.52
C LEU A 250 -7.37 2.84 -21.27
N PRO A 251 -7.32 2.41 -22.55
CA PRO A 251 -8.50 1.87 -23.23
C PRO A 251 -9.09 0.65 -22.53
N PHE A 252 -8.24 -0.30 -22.09
CA PHE A 252 -8.70 -1.47 -21.36
C PHE A 252 -9.34 -1.07 -20.03
N CYS A 253 -8.65 -0.26 -19.25
CA CYS A 253 -9.16 0.21 -17.95
C CYS A 253 -10.52 0.90 -18.08
N ARG A 254 -10.68 1.78 -19.10
CA ARG A 254 -11.94 2.46 -19.37
C ARG A 254 -13.06 1.48 -19.76
N GLN A 255 -12.78 0.56 -20.67
CA GLN A 255 -13.77 -0.44 -21.13
C GLN A 255 -14.28 -1.30 -19.98
N HIS A 256 -13.42 -1.69 -19.01
CA HIS A 256 -13.77 -2.55 -17.89
C HIS A 256 -14.11 -1.79 -16.61
N GLY A 257 -14.11 -0.45 -16.65
CA GLY A 257 -14.39 0.38 -15.48
C GLY A 257 -13.35 0.23 -14.36
N LEU A 258 -12.10 -0.14 -14.70
CA LEU A 258 -11.00 -0.32 -13.74
C LEU A 258 -10.21 0.98 -13.58
N PRO A 259 -9.87 1.39 -12.35
CA PRO A 259 -8.90 2.46 -12.14
C PRO A 259 -7.47 2.06 -12.55
N LEU A 260 -6.64 3.06 -12.87
CA LEU A 260 -5.20 2.90 -12.96
C LEU A 260 -4.54 3.52 -11.73
N ALA A 261 -3.87 2.70 -10.92
CA ALA A 261 -3.10 3.14 -9.77
C ALA A 261 -1.63 3.40 -10.16
N LEU A 262 -1.15 4.60 -9.90
CA LEU A 262 0.21 5.04 -10.19
C LEU A 262 0.94 5.38 -8.88
N MET A 263 2.05 4.71 -8.66
CA MET A 263 2.95 4.90 -7.54
C MET A 263 4.26 5.46 -8.10
N ILE A 264 4.51 6.77 -7.92
CA ILE A 264 5.59 7.44 -8.66
C ILE A 264 6.62 8.00 -7.70
N GLY A 265 7.92 7.80 -8.01
CA GLY A 265 8.98 8.48 -7.29
C GLY A 265 10.14 7.63 -6.80
N VAL A 266 10.20 6.33 -7.11
CA VAL A 266 11.29 5.45 -6.69
C VAL A 266 12.50 5.59 -7.60
N ASN A 267 13.66 5.90 -7.02
CA ASN A 267 14.97 5.74 -7.65
C ASN A 267 15.52 4.36 -7.26
N LYS A 268 15.52 3.44 -8.21
CA LYS A 268 15.94 2.05 -7.99
C LYS A 268 17.44 1.96 -7.73
N LEU A 269 17.81 1.13 -6.73
CA LEU A 269 19.19 0.74 -6.42
C LEU A 269 20.16 1.93 -6.30
N SER A 270 19.76 3.01 -5.63
CA SER A 270 20.64 4.14 -5.32
C SER A 270 21.85 3.69 -4.49
N ASN A 271 21.69 2.67 -3.66
CA ASN A 271 22.77 1.91 -3.05
C ASN A 271 22.62 0.41 -3.34
N PRO A 272 23.26 -0.10 -4.40
CA PRO A 272 23.10 -1.51 -4.79
C PRO A 272 23.52 -2.53 -3.72
N GLN A 273 24.42 -2.16 -2.81
CA GLN A 273 24.89 -3.03 -1.74
C GLN A 273 23.81 -3.38 -0.71
N MET A 274 22.75 -2.56 -0.62
CA MET A 274 21.66 -2.76 0.34
C MET A 274 20.51 -3.63 -0.21
N GLY A 275 20.64 -4.22 -1.38
CA GLY A 275 19.59 -5.05 -1.99
C GLY A 275 18.28 -4.27 -2.13
N LEU A 276 17.15 -4.85 -1.71
CA LEU A 276 15.83 -4.21 -1.75
C LEU A 276 15.73 -2.92 -0.91
N GLY A 277 16.54 -2.78 0.12
CA GLY A 277 16.63 -1.57 0.94
C GLY A 277 17.42 -0.44 0.31
N GLY A 278 18.06 -0.67 -0.84
CA GLY A 278 18.93 0.30 -1.53
C GLY A 278 18.20 1.30 -2.42
N ASP A 279 16.88 1.24 -2.53
CA ASP A 279 16.08 2.20 -3.27
C ASP A 279 15.99 3.54 -2.54
N SER A 280 15.90 4.64 -3.28
CA SER A 280 15.70 5.99 -2.74
C SER A 280 14.52 6.69 -3.42
N LEU A 281 14.28 7.93 -3.08
CA LEU A 281 13.18 8.72 -3.64
C LEU A 281 13.67 9.85 -4.54
N GLY A 282 12.81 10.27 -5.48
CA GLY A 282 12.99 11.46 -6.29
C GLY A 282 11.69 12.25 -6.40
N ARG A 283 11.81 13.54 -6.74
CA ARG A 283 10.65 14.40 -6.99
C ARG A 283 10.01 14.05 -8.33
N SER A 284 8.70 13.91 -8.33
CA SER A 284 7.89 13.68 -9.53
C SER A 284 7.34 14.98 -10.09
N CYS A 285 7.03 14.99 -11.37
CA CYS A 285 6.39 16.12 -12.04
C CYS A 285 4.87 16.00 -11.94
N VAL A 286 4.22 16.78 -11.10
CA VAL A 286 2.77 16.71 -10.90
C VAL A 286 1.99 17.18 -12.15
N SER A 287 2.49 18.13 -12.93
CA SER A 287 1.85 18.53 -14.17
C SER A 287 1.69 17.40 -15.20
N THR A 288 2.52 16.35 -15.10
CA THR A 288 2.35 15.10 -15.86
C THR A 288 1.04 14.39 -15.52
N ILE A 289 0.71 14.33 -14.22
CA ILE A 289 -0.54 13.73 -13.73
C ILE A 289 -1.73 14.58 -14.15
N GLU A 290 -1.62 15.91 -14.04
CA GLU A 290 -2.67 16.84 -14.46
C GLU A 290 -3.02 16.68 -15.95
N ARG A 291 -2.00 16.62 -16.83
CA ARG A 291 -2.21 16.37 -18.26
C ARG A 291 -2.84 15.00 -18.52
N MET A 292 -2.32 13.95 -17.89
CA MET A 292 -2.88 12.61 -18.03
C MET A 292 -4.37 12.56 -17.63
N CYS A 293 -4.75 13.22 -16.55
CA CYS A 293 -6.14 13.32 -16.11
C CYS A 293 -7.00 14.14 -17.08
N ALA A 294 -6.47 15.26 -17.60
CA ALA A 294 -7.16 16.13 -18.56
C ALA A 294 -7.39 15.43 -19.90
N ASP A 295 -6.38 14.70 -20.41
CA ASP A 295 -6.46 14.00 -21.69
C ASP A 295 -7.34 12.74 -21.62
N ASN A 296 -7.59 12.22 -20.42
CA ASN A 296 -8.35 10.97 -20.19
C ASN A 296 -9.45 11.14 -19.13
N PRO A 297 -10.44 12.02 -19.36
CA PRO A 297 -11.46 12.34 -18.35
C PRO A 297 -12.37 11.17 -17.97
N GLU A 298 -12.48 10.15 -18.82
CA GLU A 298 -13.28 8.96 -18.59
C GLU A 298 -12.55 7.86 -17.79
N ASN A 299 -11.22 8.00 -17.65
CA ASN A 299 -10.42 7.08 -16.84
C ASN A 299 -10.36 7.57 -15.39
N ARG A 300 -10.29 6.63 -14.45
CA ARG A 300 -10.12 6.90 -13.02
C ARG A 300 -8.69 6.60 -12.61
N PHE A 301 -8.08 7.50 -11.87
CA PHE A 301 -6.69 7.41 -11.43
C PHE A 301 -6.59 7.39 -9.92
N LEU A 302 -5.83 6.43 -9.40
CA LEU A 302 -5.35 6.40 -8.02
C LEU A 302 -3.88 6.83 -8.07
N VAL A 303 -3.48 7.87 -7.35
CA VAL A 303 -2.09 8.34 -7.40
C VAL A 303 -1.51 8.51 -6.01
N THR A 304 -0.31 7.99 -5.81
CA THR A 304 0.54 8.30 -4.67
C THR A 304 1.94 8.68 -5.14
N LEU A 305 2.52 9.70 -4.52
CA LEU A 305 3.88 10.18 -4.81
C LEU A 305 4.77 9.94 -3.60
N LEU A 306 6.00 9.50 -3.85
CA LEU A 306 6.91 9.08 -2.78
C LEU A 306 7.59 10.26 -2.06
N SER A 307 7.77 11.41 -2.74
CA SER A 307 8.40 12.58 -2.16
C SER A 307 7.44 13.39 -1.30
N ARG A 308 7.87 13.78 -0.09
CA ARG A 308 7.16 14.71 0.77
C ARG A 308 6.88 16.04 0.07
N GLU A 309 7.84 16.54 -0.69
CA GLU A 309 7.79 17.83 -1.38
C GLU A 309 6.69 17.90 -2.45
N ASN A 310 6.24 16.77 -2.96
CA ASN A 310 5.15 16.72 -3.94
C ASN A 310 3.73 16.70 -3.32
N GLN A 311 3.60 16.52 -1.99
CA GLN A 311 2.28 16.24 -1.40
C GLN A 311 1.32 17.41 -1.52
N HIS A 312 1.79 18.65 -1.33
CA HIS A 312 0.95 19.84 -1.48
C HIS A 312 0.51 20.03 -2.94
N GLU A 313 1.44 19.95 -3.88
CA GLU A 313 1.17 20.12 -5.31
C GLU A 313 0.17 19.04 -5.80
N LEU A 314 0.32 17.78 -5.32
CA LEU A 314 -0.61 16.70 -5.63
C LEU A 314 -2.03 16.96 -5.07
N CYS A 315 -2.15 17.52 -3.86
CA CYS A 315 -3.46 17.91 -3.31
C CYS A 315 -4.11 19.02 -4.16
N VAL A 316 -3.34 20.01 -4.62
CA VAL A 316 -3.84 21.08 -5.49
C VAL A 316 -4.33 20.51 -6.81
N ALA A 317 -3.58 19.58 -7.42
CA ALA A 317 -4.00 18.88 -8.63
C ALA A 317 -5.29 18.06 -8.40
N ALA A 318 -5.33 17.22 -7.36
CA ALA A 318 -6.50 16.38 -7.07
C ALA A 318 -7.78 17.19 -6.85
N ARG A 319 -7.67 18.41 -6.30
CA ARG A 319 -8.80 19.31 -6.15
C ARG A 319 -9.42 19.76 -7.48
N LYS A 320 -8.66 19.67 -8.60
CA LYS A 320 -9.08 20.14 -9.93
C LYS A 320 -9.61 19.01 -10.82
N PHE A 321 -9.25 17.77 -10.54
CA PHE A 321 -9.55 16.63 -11.39
C PHE A 321 -10.41 15.61 -10.64
N PRO A 322 -11.73 15.52 -10.92
CA PRO A 322 -12.63 14.60 -10.24
C PRO A 322 -12.31 13.11 -10.52
N ASN A 323 -11.54 12.85 -11.57
CA ASN A 323 -11.07 11.51 -11.92
C ASN A 323 -9.72 11.14 -11.27
N LEU A 324 -9.18 11.99 -10.39
CA LEU A 324 -7.94 11.78 -9.63
C LEU A 324 -8.23 11.61 -8.14
N MET A 325 -7.90 10.47 -7.58
CA MET A 325 -7.93 10.21 -6.14
C MET A 325 -6.55 9.94 -5.60
N ILE A 326 -6.16 10.66 -4.54
CA ILE A 326 -4.92 10.40 -3.82
C ILE A 326 -5.14 9.22 -2.87
N PHE A 327 -4.16 8.32 -2.79
CA PHE A 327 -4.22 7.20 -1.87
C PHE A 327 -2.93 6.98 -1.09
N GLY A 328 -3.08 6.78 0.21
CA GLY A 328 -2.05 6.37 1.14
C GLY A 328 -0.91 7.36 1.38
N CYS A 329 -0.09 7.01 2.35
CA CYS A 329 1.23 7.58 2.61
C CYS A 329 2.26 6.49 2.30
N TRP A 330 2.69 6.44 1.04
CA TRP A 330 3.45 5.32 0.51
C TRP A 330 4.88 5.27 1.05
N TRP A 331 5.34 4.08 1.44
CA TRP A 331 6.72 3.69 1.77
C TRP A 331 7.42 4.69 2.71
N PHE A 332 8.32 5.55 2.20
CA PHE A 332 9.07 6.52 3.00
C PHE A 332 8.22 7.60 3.67
N LEU A 333 6.96 7.74 3.27
CA LEU A 333 5.98 8.61 3.91
C LEU A 333 5.18 7.92 5.03
N ASN A 334 5.34 6.61 5.19
CA ASN A 334 4.58 5.81 6.16
C ASN A 334 5.25 5.87 7.53
N ASN A 335 5.31 7.06 8.12
CA ASN A 335 5.76 7.29 9.49
C ASN A 335 4.91 8.39 10.16
N PRO A 336 4.81 8.40 11.50
CA PRO A 336 3.85 9.23 12.23
C PRO A 336 3.89 10.72 11.90
N SER A 337 5.08 11.32 11.76
CA SER A 337 5.23 12.75 11.49
C SER A 337 4.71 13.14 10.10
N LEU A 338 5.04 12.34 9.07
CA LEU A 338 4.59 12.60 7.71
C LEU A 338 3.11 12.23 7.51
N ILE A 339 2.62 11.15 8.10
CA ILE A 339 1.20 10.82 8.09
C ILE A 339 0.38 11.97 8.65
N ARG A 340 0.80 12.58 9.78
CA ARG A 340 0.13 13.74 10.39
C ARG A 340 0.10 14.93 9.43
N GLU A 341 1.25 15.35 8.92
CA GLU A 341 1.38 16.49 8.01
C GLU A 341 0.51 16.32 6.76
N ILE A 342 0.64 15.16 6.11
CA ILE A 342 -0.05 14.84 4.86
C ILE A 342 -1.56 14.72 5.08
N THR A 343 -1.99 14.07 6.15
CA THR A 343 -3.43 13.92 6.46
C THR A 343 -4.07 15.28 6.75
N ALA A 344 -3.43 16.14 7.54
CA ALA A 344 -3.92 17.48 7.83
C ALA A 344 -4.09 18.30 6.53
N MET A 345 -3.07 18.29 5.66
CA MET A 345 -3.09 18.98 4.37
C MET A 345 -4.21 18.47 3.44
N ARG A 346 -4.37 17.14 3.36
CA ARG A 346 -5.42 16.53 2.54
C ARG A 346 -6.82 16.88 3.06
N LEU A 347 -7.04 16.85 4.37
CA LEU A 347 -8.30 17.28 4.99
C LEU A 347 -8.63 18.75 4.67
N GLU A 348 -7.63 19.64 4.69
CA GLU A 348 -7.79 21.06 4.40
C GLU A 348 -8.13 21.36 2.94
N LEU A 349 -7.53 20.61 2.01
CA LEU A 349 -7.66 20.88 0.58
C LEU A 349 -8.72 20.02 -0.13
N LEU A 350 -8.95 18.79 0.34
CA LEU A 350 -9.80 17.79 -0.30
C LEU A 350 -11.02 17.38 0.55
N GLY A 351 -11.09 17.84 1.81
CA GLY A 351 -12.10 17.36 2.75
C GLY A 351 -11.96 15.86 2.99
N LEU A 352 -12.99 15.09 2.67
CA LEU A 352 -12.99 13.63 2.83
C LEU A 352 -12.73 12.87 1.51
N SER A 353 -12.38 13.57 0.42
CA SER A 353 -12.24 12.97 -0.91
C SER A 353 -10.82 12.46 -1.18
N PHE A 354 -10.33 11.54 -0.35
CA PHE A 354 -9.05 10.83 -0.53
C PHE A 354 -9.03 9.54 0.30
N ILE A 355 -8.08 8.66 0.03
CA ILE A 355 -7.80 7.46 0.83
C ILE A 355 -6.61 7.79 1.74
N PRO A 356 -6.78 7.82 3.07
CA PRO A 356 -5.77 8.39 3.97
C PRO A 356 -4.50 7.56 4.04
N GLN A 357 -4.62 6.22 3.98
CA GLN A 357 -3.49 5.32 4.18
C GLN A 357 -3.69 3.99 3.45
N HIS A 358 -2.59 3.30 3.19
CA HIS A 358 -2.47 1.87 2.90
C HIS A 358 -1.24 1.31 3.62
N SER A 359 -1.22 0.02 3.91
CA SER A 359 -0.12 -0.55 4.70
C SER A 359 1.16 -0.73 3.91
N ASP A 360 1.08 -1.01 2.62
CA ASP A 360 2.22 -1.48 1.81
C ASP A 360 2.91 -2.70 2.47
N ALA A 361 2.09 -3.55 3.13
CA ALA A 361 2.59 -4.68 3.89
C ALA A 361 3.12 -5.78 2.96
N ARG A 362 4.31 -6.31 3.29
CA ARG A 362 4.94 -7.47 2.63
C ARG A 362 4.98 -8.69 3.54
N VAL A 363 4.98 -8.46 4.85
CA VAL A 363 4.87 -9.48 5.88
C VAL A 363 3.50 -9.36 6.52
N LEU A 364 2.79 -10.46 6.69
CA LEU A 364 1.42 -10.47 7.19
C LEU A 364 1.25 -9.66 8.47
N ASP A 365 2.15 -9.86 9.43
CA ASP A 365 2.14 -9.23 10.74
C ASP A 365 2.25 -7.70 10.71
N GLN A 366 2.75 -7.13 9.60
CA GLN A 366 2.85 -5.68 9.43
C GLN A 366 1.50 -4.98 9.41
N LEU A 367 0.41 -5.67 9.03
CA LEU A 367 -0.94 -5.10 9.08
C LEU A 367 -1.29 -4.60 10.48
N LEU A 368 -0.90 -5.33 11.52
CA LEU A 368 -1.18 -4.98 12.92
C LEU A 368 -0.69 -3.58 13.26
N TYR A 369 0.62 -3.33 13.12
CA TYR A 369 1.17 -2.06 13.55
C TYR A 369 0.92 -0.92 12.57
N LYS A 370 0.91 -1.21 11.26
CA LYS A 370 0.71 -0.16 10.26
C LYS A 370 -0.67 0.48 10.37
N TRP A 371 -1.70 -0.30 10.68
CA TRP A 371 -3.03 0.23 10.90
C TRP A 371 -3.22 0.81 12.30
N ASP A 372 -2.67 0.20 13.36
CA ASP A 372 -2.74 0.76 14.71
C ASP A 372 -2.10 2.16 14.78
N HIS A 373 -0.85 2.29 14.29
CA HIS A 373 -0.13 3.55 14.30
C HIS A 373 -0.77 4.61 13.39
N SER A 374 -1.21 4.21 12.19
CA SER A 374 -1.86 5.14 11.26
C SER A 374 -3.20 5.64 11.79
N LYS A 375 -4.05 4.76 12.33
CA LYS A 375 -5.33 5.12 12.93
C LYS A 375 -5.15 6.12 14.06
N GLN A 376 -4.14 5.92 14.93
CA GLN A 376 -3.83 6.85 16.01
C GLN A 376 -3.52 8.26 15.51
N ILE A 377 -2.71 8.39 14.46
CA ILE A 377 -2.32 9.69 13.91
C ILE A 377 -3.46 10.34 13.13
N ILE A 378 -4.20 9.57 12.34
CA ILE A 378 -5.33 10.06 11.56
C ILE A 378 -6.45 10.55 12.49
N SER A 379 -6.73 9.82 13.59
CA SER A 379 -7.74 10.24 14.58
C SER A 379 -7.42 11.60 15.21
N GLN A 380 -6.15 11.85 15.53
CA GLN A 380 -5.70 13.13 16.07
C GLN A 380 -5.89 14.27 15.06
N SER A 381 -5.56 14.03 13.77
CA SER A 381 -5.74 15.01 12.71
C SER A 381 -7.23 15.32 12.49
N LEU A 382 -8.11 14.31 12.50
CA LEU A 382 -9.55 14.48 12.39
C LEU A 382 -10.13 15.26 13.58
N ALA A 383 -9.73 14.90 14.82
CA ALA A 383 -10.19 15.58 16.02
C ALA A 383 -9.82 17.08 16.01
N GLU A 384 -8.63 17.43 15.48
CA GLU A 384 -8.22 18.82 15.31
C GLU A 384 -9.15 19.56 14.34
N LYS A 385 -9.49 18.97 13.20
CA LYS A 385 -10.40 19.59 12.21
C LYS A 385 -11.82 19.73 12.73
N TYR A 386 -12.35 18.72 13.40
CA TYR A 386 -13.67 18.79 14.03
C TYR A 386 -13.74 19.85 15.15
N ARG A 387 -12.65 20.03 15.91
CA ARG A 387 -12.57 21.09 16.90
C ARG A 387 -12.76 22.48 16.26
N GLY A 388 -12.10 22.72 15.13
CA GLY A 388 -12.29 23.96 14.37
C GLY A 388 -13.74 24.17 13.89
N LEU A 389 -14.47 23.09 13.55
CA LEU A 389 -15.89 23.17 13.21
C LEU A 389 -16.74 23.57 14.42
N LEU A 390 -16.51 22.96 15.60
CA LEU A 390 -17.19 23.29 16.83
C LEU A 390 -16.95 24.78 17.26
N GLU A 391 -15.70 25.23 17.15
CA GLU A 391 -15.31 26.62 17.43
C GLU A 391 -15.98 27.62 16.48
N ALA A 392 -16.22 27.18 15.22
CA ALA A 392 -17.00 27.98 14.25
C ALA A 392 -18.52 27.93 14.46
N GLY A 393 -19.00 27.24 15.50
CA GLY A 393 -20.41 27.10 15.83
C GLY A 393 -21.16 25.97 15.12
N TRP A 394 -20.47 25.06 14.45
CA TRP A 394 -21.07 23.87 13.84
C TRP A 394 -21.47 22.86 14.92
N THR A 395 -22.65 22.26 14.79
CA THR A 395 -23.07 21.16 15.67
C THR A 395 -22.60 19.82 15.06
N LEU A 396 -21.85 19.04 15.84
CA LEU A 396 -21.28 17.75 15.42
C LEU A 396 -21.97 16.61 16.19
N TYR A 397 -22.33 15.56 15.49
CA TYR A 397 -22.89 14.33 16.05
C TYR A 397 -21.95 13.14 15.83
N ASP A 398 -22.06 12.12 16.69
CA ASP A 398 -21.30 10.89 16.58
C ASP A 398 -21.52 10.16 15.24
N ASP A 399 -22.76 10.17 14.72
CA ASP A 399 -23.11 9.62 13.40
C ASP A 399 -22.38 10.34 12.25
N ASP A 400 -22.15 11.65 12.37
CA ASP A 400 -21.39 12.41 11.37
C ASP A 400 -19.94 11.96 11.34
N ILE A 401 -19.33 11.78 12.52
CA ILE A 401 -17.94 11.30 12.64
C ILE A 401 -17.82 9.86 12.09
N ARG A 402 -18.79 8.97 12.42
CA ARG A 402 -18.80 7.58 11.90
C ARG A 402 -18.87 7.56 10.39
N ARG A 403 -19.81 8.29 9.80
CA ARG A 403 -19.95 8.40 8.34
C ARG A 403 -18.67 8.89 7.67
N ASP A 404 -18.07 9.93 8.20
CA ASP A 404 -16.84 10.53 7.65
C ASP A 404 -15.64 9.60 7.77
N VAL A 405 -15.52 8.90 8.90
CA VAL A 405 -14.48 7.89 9.13
C VAL A 405 -14.68 6.66 8.22
N GLU A 406 -15.89 6.15 8.08
CA GLU A 406 -16.21 5.07 7.16
C GLU A 406 -15.89 5.45 5.71
N GLN A 407 -16.21 6.68 5.31
CA GLN A 407 -15.88 7.19 3.98
C GLN A 407 -14.35 7.16 3.73
N LEU A 408 -13.55 7.62 4.70
CA LEU A 408 -12.09 7.67 4.56
C LEU A 408 -11.45 6.28 4.54
N PHE A 409 -11.84 5.36 5.44
CA PHE A 409 -11.16 4.09 5.65
C PHE A 409 -11.65 2.94 4.73
N SER A 410 -12.84 3.09 4.14
CA SER A 410 -13.41 2.06 3.24
C SER A 410 -14.18 2.64 2.05
N GLY A 411 -15.08 3.60 2.27
CA GLY A 411 -16.03 4.07 1.27
C GLY A 411 -15.40 4.66 0.02
N ASN A 412 -14.37 5.51 0.16
CA ASN A 412 -13.67 6.08 -1.00
C ASN A 412 -12.97 5.00 -1.83
N ALA A 413 -12.32 4.04 -1.16
CA ALA A 413 -11.66 2.92 -1.81
C ALA A 413 -12.66 2.06 -2.60
N GLN A 414 -13.75 1.66 -1.95
CA GLN A 414 -14.81 0.87 -2.58
C GLN A 414 -15.44 1.60 -3.77
N SER A 415 -15.72 2.89 -3.61
CA SER A 415 -16.31 3.72 -4.66
C SER A 415 -15.44 3.81 -5.89
N ILE A 416 -14.14 4.10 -5.74
CA ILE A 416 -13.25 4.25 -6.90
C ILE A 416 -12.98 2.90 -7.58
N MET A 417 -12.89 1.81 -6.82
CA MET A 417 -12.73 0.45 -7.36
C MET A 417 -14.03 -0.15 -7.92
N GLY A 418 -15.18 0.50 -7.74
CA GLY A 418 -16.47 0.00 -8.20
C GLY A 418 -16.97 -1.23 -7.43
N ILE A 419 -16.54 -1.38 -6.19
CA ILE A 419 -16.94 -2.47 -5.29
C ILE A 419 -18.10 -1.96 -4.43
N ARG A 420 -19.18 -2.72 -4.38
CA ARG A 420 -20.36 -2.42 -3.55
C ARG A 420 -20.43 -3.38 -2.37
#